data_2403546a677998c6eadefd3508227052
#
_entry.id   2403546a677998c6eadefd3508227052
#
_cell.length_a   1.000
_cell.length_b   1.000
_cell.length_c   1.000
_cell.angle_alpha   90.00
_cell.angle_beta   90.00
_cell.angle_gamma   90.00
#
_symmetry.space_group_name_H-M   'P 1'
#
loop_
_entity.id
_entity.type
_entity.pdbx_description
1 polymer ?
#
loop_
_entity_poly.entity_id
_entity_poly.type
_entity_poly.pdbx_seq_one_letter_code
_entity_poly.pdbx_strand_id
1 'polypeptide(L)'
;YDNDPDVIYGRGFNDEPIDIEKIDGPIGEVCIRGKVLNVDKREIRNEKTIMIFSLTDFTDTIVLKVFTRNEDVPELEKDISPGKFLKVKGVATIDKFDSDLTIGSIVGIKKTSDFTTIRMDNSADKRVELHCHTKMSDMDGVSDVKDIIKRAMKWGHKAIAITDHGDVQAFPDANHTVDDKFKVIYGVEAYL
;
A
#
# COMPACT_ATOMS: atom_id res chain seq x y z
N TYR A 1 19.28 23.68 1.91
CA TYR A 1 18.80 22.29 2.05
C TYR A 1 18.72 21.84 3.51
N ASP A 2 19.30 22.56 4.47
CA ASP A 2 19.36 22.17 5.88
C ASP A 2 18.09 22.50 6.70
N ASN A 3 17.04 23.05 6.08
CA ASN A 3 15.80 23.47 6.75
C ASN A 3 14.52 22.91 6.08
N ASP A 4 14.58 21.76 5.44
CA ASP A 4 13.40 21.12 4.87
C ASP A 4 12.66 20.36 5.99
N PRO A 5 11.45 20.80 6.41
CA PRO A 5 10.71 20.22 7.52
C PRO A 5 10.24 18.79 7.27
N ASP A 6 10.26 18.35 6.02
CA ASP A 6 9.87 16.99 5.65
C ASP A 6 11.02 15.98 5.79
N VAL A 7 12.27 16.43 5.95
CA VAL A 7 13.42 15.55 6.18
C VAL A 7 13.36 14.98 7.58
N ILE A 8 13.31 13.65 7.67
CA ILE A 8 13.28 12.91 8.96
C ILE A 8 14.59 12.20 9.25
N TYR A 9 15.45 12.00 8.24
CA TYR A 9 16.74 11.36 8.39
C TYR A 9 17.72 11.86 7.31
N GLY A 10 18.99 12.03 7.69
CA GLY A 10 20.07 12.35 6.77
C GLY A 10 19.99 13.78 6.19
N ARG A 11 20.20 13.91 4.91
CA ARG A 11 20.26 15.20 4.18
C ARG A 11 19.04 15.42 3.31
N GLY A 12 18.67 16.68 3.12
CA GLY A 12 17.66 17.06 2.13
C GLY A 12 18.10 16.76 0.69
N PHE A 13 17.15 16.38 -0.15
CA PHE A 13 17.36 16.07 -1.57
C PHE A 13 16.11 16.37 -2.38
N ASN A 14 16.26 16.61 -3.68
CA ASN A 14 15.15 16.95 -4.60
C ASN A 14 15.10 16.07 -5.84
N ASP A 15 15.82 14.95 -5.83
CA ASP A 15 15.84 14.01 -6.95
C ASP A 15 14.44 13.48 -7.25
N GLU A 16 14.14 13.25 -8.54
CA GLU A 16 12.89 12.60 -8.94
C GLU A 16 12.93 11.10 -8.61
N PRO A 17 11.85 10.55 -8.03
CA PRO A 17 11.80 9.12 -7.72
C PRO A 17 11.62 8.29 -8.98
N ILE A 18 12.30 7.16 -9.04
CA ILE A 18 12.08 6.11 -10.05
C ILE A 18 11.13 5.04 -9.49
N ASP A 19 10.48 4.31 -10.39
CA ASP A 19 9.63 3.18 -10.00
C ASP A 19 10.49 2.04 -9.46
N ILE A 20 10.02 1.38 -8.39
CA ILE A 20 10.76 0.30 -7.72
C ILE A 20 10.96 -0.89 -8.66
N GLU A 21 9.99 -1.22 -9.52
CA GLU A 21 10.10 -2.29 -10.51
C GLU A 21 11.27 -2.12 -11.51
N LYS A 22 11.79 -0.90 -11.64
CA LYS A 22 12.95 -0.61 -12.51
C LYS A 22 14.30 -0.89 -11.84
N ILE A 23 14.30 -1.25 -10.56
CA ILE A 23 15.50 -1.59 -9.80
C ILE A 23 15.68 -3.11 -9.86
N ASP A 24 16.32 -3.60 -10.89
CA ASP A 24 16.57 -5.01 -11.15
C ASP A 24 17.94 -5.52 -10.65
N GLY A 25 18.73 -4.65 -10.01
CA GLY A 25 20.06 -5.00 -9.51
C GLY A 25 20.76 -3.83 -8.79
N PRO A 26 22.04 -3.98 -8.47
CA PRO A 26 22.84 -2.98 -7.77
C PRO A 26 23.21 -1.82 -8.70
N ILE A 27 22.24 -0.98 -9.04
CA ILE A 27 22.41 0.13 -10.00
C ILE A 27 23.00 1.41 -9.40
N GLY A 28 23.39 1.39 -8.11
CA GLY A 28 24.01 2.53 -7.44
C GLY A 28 23.00 3.43 -6.73
N GLU A 29 23.24 4.74 -6.73
CA GLU A 29 22.39 5.70 -6.04
C GLU A 29 21.04 5.84 -6.75
N VAL A 30 19.98 5.72 -5.99
CA VAL A 30 18.59 5.82 -6.44
C VAL A 30 17.76 6.68 -5.51
N CYS A 31 16.75 7.32 -6.08
CA CYS A 31 15.68 7.95 -5.32
C CYS A 31 14.39 7.19 -5.59
N ILE A 32 13.69 6.78 -4.53
CA ILE A 32 12.40 6.10 -4.60
C ILE A 32 11.38 6.78 -3.70
N ARG A 33 10.11 6.53 -3.93
CA ARG A 33 9.03 6.88 -3.00
C ARG A 33 8.15 5.67 -2.80
N GLY A 34 7.58 5.54 -1.62
CA GLY A 34 6.72 4.39 -1.34
C GLY A 34 5.95 4.53 -0.04
N LYS A 35 5.00 3.61 0.11
CA LYS A 35 4.27 3.36 1.35
C LYS A 35 5.01 2.35 2.18
N VAL A 36 5.21 2.64 3.46
CA VAL A 36 5.78 1.69 4.42
C VAL A 36 4.79 0.56 4.67
N LEU A 37 5.24 -0.68 4.48
CA LEU A 37 4.43 -1.89 4.72
C LEU A 37 4.68 -2.47 6.11
N ASN A 38 5.95 -2.66 6.45
CA ASN A 38 6.37 -3.22 7.73
C ASN A 38 7.66 -2.53 8.21
N VAL A 39 7.91 -2.64 9.49
CA VAL A 39 9.14 -2.13 10.13
C VAL A 39 9.61 -3.15 11.13
N ASP A 40 10.88 -3.50 11.10
CA ASP A 40 11.58 -4.33 12.06
C ASP A 40 12.81 -3.58 12.60
N LYS A 41 13.25 -3.95 13.80
CA LYS A 41 14.40 -3.35 14.47
C LYS A 41 15.33 -4.41 15.02
N ARG A 42 16.62 -4.18 14.88
CA ARG A 42 17.66 -5.01 15.50
C ARG A 42 18.72 -4.14 16.15
N GLU A 43 18.84 -4.27 17.44
CA GLU A 43 19.98 -3.66 18.15
C GLU A 43 21.27 -4.36 17.74
N ILE A 44 22.31 -3.55 17.53
CA ILE A 44 23.64 -4.01 17.21
C ILE A 44 24.64 -3.41 18.20
N ARG A 45 25.92 -3.79 18.09
CA ARG A 45 26.98 -3.28 18.97
C ARG A 45 27.12 -1.76 18.87
N ASN A 46 27.64 -1.15 19.92
CA ASN A 46 27.96 0.29 20.02
C ASN A 46 26.72 1.21 20.01
N GLU A 47 25.67 0.84 20.76
CA GLU A 47 24.46 1.66 20.94
C GLU A 47 23.83 2.09 19.62
N LYS A 48 23.83 1.18 18.65
CA LYS A 48 23.22 1.38 17.33
C LYS A 48 22.10 0.39 17.09
N THR A 49 21.12 0.81 16.33
CA THR A 49 20.02 -0.01 15.84
C THR A 49 19.98 0.02 14.31
N ILE A 50 19.72 -1.12 13.70
CA ILE A 50 19.33 -1.22 12.30
C ILE A 50 17.82 -1.21 12.26
N MET A 51 17.22 -0.21 11.58
CA MET A 51 15.83 -0.23 11.20
C MET A 51 15.72 -0.83 9.81
N ILE A 52 14.90 -1.86 9.69
CA ILE A 52 14.65 -2.58 8.43
C ILE A 52 13.18 -2.38 8.10
N PHE A 53 12.88 -1.80 6.95
CA PHE A 53 11.50 -1.58 6.55
C PHE A 53 11.32 -1.77 5.05
N SER A 54 10.11 -2.12 4.64
CA SER A 54 9.75 -2.32 3.24
C SER A 54 8.94 -1.14 2.73
N LEU A 55 9.30 -0.64 1.55
CA LEU A 55 8.53 0.35 0.80
C LEU A 55 7.94 -0.28 -0.45
N THR A 56 6.70 0.05 -0.75
CA THR A 56 6.06 -0.23 -2.03
C THR A 56 5.57 1.05 -2.69
N ASP A 57 5.80 1.17 -3.98
CA ASP A 57 5.20 2.20 -4.82
C ASP A 57 4.03 1.66 -5.65
N PHE A 58 3.58 0.44 -5.34
CA PHE A 58 2.53 -0.33 -6.02
C PHE A 58 2.96 -0.93 -7.37
N THR A 59 4.18 -0.69 -7.84
CA THR A 59 4.80 -1.43 -8.95
C THR A 59 5.56 -2.63 -8.42
N ASP A 60 6.33 -2.42 -7.33
CA ASP A 60 7.07 -3.48 -6.63
C ASP A 60 7.31 -3.06 -5.17
N THR A 61 8.06 -3.88 -4.44
CA THR A 61 8.43 -3.66 -3.03
C THR A 61 9.93 -3.90 -2.84
N ILE A 62 10.58 -3.01 -2.09
CA ILE A 62 11.99 -3.13 -1.79
C ILE A 62 12.25 -2.93 -0.29
N VAL A 63 13.24 -3.63 0.24
CA VAL A 63 13.68 -3.52 1.63
C VAL A 63 14.73 -2.40 1.75
N LEU A 64 14.62 -1.63 2.82
CA LEU A 64 15.57 -0.58 3.17
C LEU A 64 16.18 -0.86 4.54
N LYS A 65 17.47 -0.52 4.69
CA LYS A 65 18.20 -0.68 5.96
C LYS A 65 18.81 0.67 6.36
N VAL A 66 18.40 1.17 7.52
CA VAL A 66 18.86 2.43 8.12
C VAL A 66 19.61 2.14 9.41
N PHE A 67 20.82 2.66 9.51
CA PHE A 67 21.62 2.56 10.71
C PHE A 67 21.47 3.87 11.51
N THR A 68 20.98 3.75 12.73
CA THR A 68 20.76 4.90 13.61
C THR A 68 21.25 4.63 15.03
N ARG A 69 21.34 5.66 15.86
CA ARG A 69 21.63 5.50 17.29
C ARG A 69 20.38 5.03 18.02
N ASN A 70 20.54 4.28 19.11
CA ASN A 70 19.41 3.83 19.90
C ASN A 70 18.54 5.00 20.41
N GLU A 71 19.15 6.13 20.72
CA GLU A 71 18.45 7.35 21.19
C GLU A 71 17.54 7.98 20.14
N ASP A 72 17.86 7.83 18.83
CA ASP A 72 17.10 8.44 17.73
C ASP A 72 15.95 7.55 17.25
N VAL A 73 15.95 6.27 17.62
CA VAL A 73 14.94 5.28 17.18
C VAL A 73 13.52 5.72 17.50
N PRO A 74 13.18 6.19 18.73
CA PRO A 74 11.81 6.53 19.07
C PRO A 74 11.23 7.68 18.24
N GLU A 75 12.08 8.59 17.77
CA GLU A 75 11.66 9.70 16.90
C GLU A 75 11.43 9.20 15.47
N LEU A 76 12.36 8.43 14.94
CA LEU A 76 12.24 7.85 13.60
C LEU A 76 11.04 6.91 13.46
N GLU A 77 10.69 6.14 14.49
CA GLU A 77 9.54 5.24 14.48
C GLU A 77 8.20 5.96 14.31
N LYS A 78 8.09 7.20 14.77
CA LYS A 78 6.85 7.97 14.57
C LYS A 78 6.58 8.23 13.10
N ASP A 79 7.62 8.41 12.34
CA ASP A 79 7.56 8.76 10.92
C ASP A 79 7.79 7.55 10.00
N ILE A 80 8.64 6.59 10.40
CA ILE A 80 8.84 5.32 9.70
C ILE A 80 7.92 4.26 10.34
N SER A 81 6.66 4.26 9.97
CA SER A 81 5.67 3.31 10.49
C SER A 81 4.72 2.86 9.38
N PRO A 82 4.13 1.65 9.50
CA PRO A 82 3.24 1.12 8.47
C PRO A 82 2.13 2.10 8.08
N GLY A 83 1.94 2.26 6.77
CA GLY A 83 0.96 3.18 6.20
C GLY A 83 1.46 4.59 5.89
N LYS A 84 2.63 4.99 6.39
CA LYS A 84 3.24 6.28 6.05
C LYS A 84 3.85 6.26 4.65
N PHE A 85 3.90 7.42 4.02
CA PHE A 85 4.51 7.61 2.71
C PHE A 85 5.83 8.34 2.86
N LEU A 86 6.88 7.76 2.31
CA LEU A 86 8.24 8.27 2.40
C LEU A 86 8.88 8.37 1.01
N LYS A 87 9.76 9.33 0.86
CA LYS A 87 10.70 9.46 -0.26
C LYS A 87 12.10 9.23 0.28
N VAL A 88 12.84 8.34 -0.35
CA VAL A 88 14.14 7.89 0.16
C VAL A 88 15.17 7.97 -0.95
N LYS A 89 16.34 8.52 -0.60
CA LYS A 89 17.53 8.48 -1.44
C LYS A 89 18.59 7.61 -0.77
N GLY A 90 19.10 6.62 -1.48
CA GLY A 90 20.09 5.68 -0.99
C GLY A 90 20.73 4.89 -2.11
N VAL A 91 21.45 3.85 -1.79
CA VAL A 91 22.18 3.02 -2.75
C VAL A 91 21.53 1.66 -2.88
N ALA A 92 21.09 1.31 -4.10
CA ALA A 92 20.62 -0.03 -4.43
C ALA A 92 21.82 -0.99 -4.49
N THR A 93 21.81 -2.00 -3.65
CA THR A 93 22.92 -2.96 -3.49
C THR A 93 22.40 -4.33 -3.09
N ILE A 94 23.20 -5.36 -3.36
CA ILE A 94 22.93 -6.69 -2.82
C ILE A 94 23.43 -6.74 -1.38
N ASP A 95 22.54 -7.08 -0.47
CA ASP A 95 22.90 -7.26 0.93
C ASP A 95 23.83 -8.47 1.10
N LYS A 96 24.87 -8.32 1.91
CA LYS A 96 25.89 -9.36 2.10
C LYS A 96 25.41 -10.54 2.95
N PHE A 97 24.36 -10.36 3.73
CA PHE A 97 23.87 -11.38 4.65
C PHE A 97 22.71 -12.17 4.03
N ASP A 98 21.75 -11.47 3.45
CA ASP A 98 20.53 -12.08 2.92
C ASP A 98 20.63 -12.37 1.41
N SER A 99 21.66 -11.81 0.73
CA SER A 99 21.83 -11.84 -0.73
C SER A 99 20.66 -11.21 -1.50
N ASP A 100 19.84 -10.43 -0.83
CA ASP A 100 18.68 -9.76 -1.41
C ASP A 100 19.04 -8.34 -1.87
N LEU A 101 18.30 -7.87 -2.89
CA LEU A 101 18.40 -6.47 -3.34
C LEU A 101 17.79 -5.54 -2.30
N THR A 102 18.57 -4.60 -1.80
CA THR A 102 18.16 -3.65 -0.75
C THR A 102 18.61 -2.24 -1.06
N ILE A 103 17.96 -1.25 -0.47
CA ILE A 103 18.47 0.12 -0.43
C ILE A 103 19.21 0.32 0.92
N GLY A 104 20.50 0.47 0.81
CA GLY A 104 21.38 0.80 1.95
C GLY A 104 22.05 2.16 1.76
N SER A 105 23.02 2.49 2.64
CA SER A 105 23.75 3.77 2.58
C SER A 105 22.80 4.96 2.35
N ILE A 106 21.77 5.05 3.20
CA ILE A 106 20.70 6.04 3.05
C ILE A 106 21.29 7.46 3.17
N VAL A 107 21.09 8.25 2.13
CA VAL A 107 21.49 9.67 2.07
C VAL A 107 20.48 10.52 2.81
N GLY A 108 19.20 10.26 2.62
CA GLY A 108 18.13 10.98 3.28
C GLY A 108 16.77 10.30 3.13
N ILE A 109 15.89 10.59 4.09
CA ILE A 109 14.49 10.18 4.10
C ILE A 109 13.64 11.42 4.33
N LYS A 110 12.59 11.57 3.52
CA LYS A 110 11.61 12.66 3.60
C LYS A 110 10.19 12.12 3.69
N LYS A 111 9.34 12.82 4.41
CA LYS A 111 7.89 12.61 4.31
C LYS A 111 7.42 12.99 2.91
N THR A 112 6.43 12.26 2.40
CA THR A 112 5.76 12.63 1.15
C THR A 112 4.25 12.42 1.29
N SER A 113 3.48 13.05 0.42
CA SER A 113 2.03 12.85 0.38
C SER A 113 1.67 11.46 -0.11
N ASP A 114 0.48 11.00 0.25
CA ASP A 114 -0.12 9.80 -0.34
C ASP A 114 -0.30 10.01 -1.84
N PHE A 115 0.35 9.18 -2.63
CA PHE A 115 0.27 9.18 -4.09
C PHE A 115 -0.52 7.98 -4.63
N THR A 116 -1.25 7.30 -3.77
CA THR A 116 -2.07 6.15 -4.16
C THR A 116 -3.12 6.57 -5.18
N THR A 117 -3.04 6.00 -6.37
CA THR A 117 -4.08 6.17 -7.37
C THR A 117 -5.18 5.15 -7.14
N ILE A 118 -6.39 5.63 -6.91
CA ILE A 118 -7.56 4.79 -6.78
C ILE A 118 -8.33 4.87 -8.10
N ARG A 119 -8.61 3.71 -8.71
CA ARG A 119 -9.52 3.68 -9.85
C ARG A 119 -10.88 4.23 -9.46
N MET A 120 -11.36 5.19 -10.23
CA MET A 120 -12.66 5.81 -10.06
C MET A 120 -13.50 5.57 -11.32
N ASP A 121 -14.80 5.36 -11.15
CA ASP A 121 -15.74 5.50 -12.24
C ASP A 121 -16.06 6.98 -12.43
N ASN A 122 -15.56 7.58 -13.50
CA ASN A 122 -15.77 8.98 -13.83
C ASN A 122 -16.87 9.18 -14.90
N SER A 123 -17.66 8.11 -15.22
CA SER A 123 -18.79 8.21 -16.13
C SER A 123 -19.84 9.17 -15.59
N ALA A 124 -20.41 10.00 -16.45
CA ALA A 124 -21.52 10.89 -16.06
C ALA A 124 -22.75 10.08 -15.67
N ASP A 125 -23.05 9.03 -16.45
CA ASP A 125 -24.14 8.09 -16.18
C ASP A 125 -23.56 6.79 -15.59
N LYS A 126 -23.99 6.47 -14.38
CA LYS A 126 -23.55 5.26 -13.68
C LYS A 126 -24.40 4.07 -14.05
N ARG A 127 -23.77 3.05 -14.59
CA ARG A 127 -24.43 1.77 -14.84
C ARG A 127 -24.60 1.00 -13.53
N VAL A 128 -25.76 0.43 -13.28
CA VAL A 128 -25.95 -0.53 -12.19
C VAL A 128 -25.37 -1.87 -12.61
N GLU A 129 -24.44 -2.40 -11.81
CA GLU A 129 -23.92 -3.76 -12.01
C GLU A 129 -24.98 -4.78 -11.55
N LEU A 130 -25.40 -5.64 -12.47
CA LEU A 130 -26.46 -6.61 -12.23
C LEU A 130 -25.97 -8.05 -12.11
N HIS A 131 -24.67 -8.30 -12.31
CA HIS A 131 -24.06 -9.61 -12.23
C HIS A 131 -22.69 -9.51 -11.56
N CYS A 132 -22.63 -9.73 -10.25
CA CYS A 132 -21.43 -9.59 -9.49
C CYS A 132 -21.24 -10.73 -8.50
N HIS A 133 -20.08 -11.36 -8.53
CA HIS A 133 -19.68 -12.45 -7.64
C HIS A 133 -18.76 -11.95 -6.54
N THR A 134 -19.00 -12.42 -5.34
CA THR A 134 -18.14 -12.18 -4.17
C THR A 134 -17.21 -13.37 -3.92
N LYS A 135 -16.36 -13.28 -2.90
CA LYS A 135 -15.55 -14.43 -2.45
C LYS A 135 -16.37 -15.64 -1.96
N MET A 136 -17.69 -15.50 -1.84
CA MET A 136 -18.62 -16.62 -1.52
C MET A 136 -18.89 -17.47 -2.74
N SER A 137 -18.72 -16.96 -3.96
CA SER A 137 -18.68 -17.76 -5.20
C SER A 137 -17.39 -18.56 -5.23
N ASP A 138 -17.46 -19.85 -4.92
CA ASP A 138 -16.31 -20.73 -4.82
C ASP A 138 -15.52 -20.80 -6.14
N MET A 139 -14.19 -20.64 -6.04
CA MET A 139 -13.24 -20.63 -7.17
C MET A 139 -13.47 -19.55 -8.24
N ASP A 140 -14.33 -18.55 -8.00
CA ASP A 140 -14.68 -17.55 -8.99
C ASP A 140 -14.47 -16.11 -8.50
N GLY A 141 -14.96 -15.78 -7.31
CA GLY A 141 -14.81 -14.47 -6.70
C GLY A 141 -13.72 -14.41 -5.63
N VAL A 142 -13.00 -13.29 -5.55
CA VAL A 142 -11.95 -13.06 -4.52
C VAL A 142 -12.26 -11.87 -3.61
N SER A 143 -13.17 -10.99 -4.02
CA SER A 143 -13.48 -9.75 -3.30
C SER A 143 -14.53 -9.96 -2.22
N ASP A 144 -14.33 -9.33 -1.07
CA ASP A 144 -15.35 -9.30 0.00
C ASP A 144 -16.52 -8.43 -0.44
N VAL A 145 -17.76 -8.87 -0.14
CA VAL A 145 -18.97 -8.13 -0.47
C VAL A 145 -18.99 -6.72 0.10
N LYS A 146 -18.43 -6.53 1.30
CA LYS A 146 -18.32 -5.21 1.95
C LYS A 146 -17.44 -4.27 1.15
N ASP A 147 -16.35 -4.76 0.60
CA ASP A 147 -15.42 -3.96 -0.20
C ASP A 147 -16.01 -3.60 -1.57
N ILE A 148 -16.73 -4.54 -2.19
CA ILE A 148 -17.45 -4.31 -3.45
C ILE A 148 -18.50 -3.20 -3.25
N ILE A 149 -19.35 -3.32 -2.24
CA ILE A 149 -20.42 -2.34 -1.95
C ILE A 149 -19.83 -0.97 -1.63
N LYS A 150 -18.82 -0.89 -0.72
CA LYS A 150 -18.16 0.37 -0.38
C LYS A 150 -17.52 1.03 -1.60
N ARG A 151 -16.98 0.23 -2.51
CA ARG A 151 -16.41 0.73 -3.76
C ARG A 151 -17.48 1.31 -4.68
N ALA A 152 -18.60 0.59 -4.87
CA ALA A 152 -19.71 1.06 -5.68
C ALA A 152 -20.32 2.36 -5.11
N MET A 153 -20.51 2.44 -3.78
CA MET A 153 -20.96 3.66 -3.10
C MET A 153 -19.99 4.82 -3.32
N LYS A 154 -18.68 4.58 -3.16
CA LYS A 154 -17.62 5.59 -3.37
C LYS A 154 -17.58 6.10 -4.81
N TRP A 155 -17.91 5.27 -5.78
CA TRP A 155 -18.00 5.65 -7.18
C TRP A 155 -19.30 6.37 -7.54
N GLY A 156 -20.24 6.48 -6.61
CA GLY A 156 -21.52 7.16 -6.82
C GLY A 156 -22.57 6.31 -7.54
N HIS A 157 -22.41 4.99 -7.57
CA HIS A 157 -23.44 4.08 -8.04
C HIS A 157 -24.65 4.13 -7.11
N LYS A 158 -25.83 3.84 -7.63
CA LYS A 158 -27.09 3.84 -6.85
C LYS A 158 -27.46 2.45 -6.34
N ALA A 159 -26.96 1.41 -6.98
CA ALA A 159 -27.28 0.03 -6.67
C ALA A 159 -26.19 -0.92 -7.21
N ILE A 160 -26.18 -2.14 -6.67
CA ILE A 160 -25.41 -3.28 -7.18
C ILE A 160 -26.19 -4.57 -6.93
N ALA A 161 -26.12 -5.53 -7.85
CA ALA A 161 -26.60 -6.88 -7.59
C ALA A 161 -25.47 -7.75 -7.04
N ILE A 162 -25.81 -8.61 -6.09
CA ILE A 162 -24.94 -9.69 -5.61
C ILE A 162 -25.55 -10.99 -6.07
N THR A 163 -24.85 -11.74 -6.91
CA THR A 163 -25.35 -12.91 -7.65
C THR A 163 -24.35 -14.05 -7.60
N ASP A 164 -23.98 -14.49 -6.41
CA ASP A 164 -23.03 -15.58 -6.22
C ASP A 164 -23.55 -16.91 -6.79
N HIS A 165 -22.63 -17.80 -7.19
CA HIS A 165 -22.94 -19.12 -7.71
C HIS A 165 -23.59 -20.01 -6.65
N GLY A 166 -24.85 -20.33 -6.81
CA GLY A 166 -25.58 -21.32 -6.05
C GLY A 166 -25.75 -21.04 -4.55
N ASP A 167 -25.38 -19.84 -4.09
CA ASP A 167 -25.48 -19.50 -2.68
C ASP A 167 -25.91 -18.05 -2.42
N VAL A 168 -26.20 -17.76 -1.16
CA VAL A 168 -26.67 -16.44 -0.69
C VAL A 168 -25.92 -15.97 0.57
N GLN A 169 -24.76 -16.54 0.84
CA GLN A 169 -24.02 -16.31 2.09
C GLN A 169 -23.55 -14.86 2.26
N ALA A 170 -23.36 -14.13 1.16
CA ALA A 170 -22.98 -12.72 1.17
C ALA A 170 -24.10 -11.76 1.61
N PHE A 171 -25.37 -12.19 1.61
CA PHE A 171 -26.51 -11.29 1.82
C PHE A 171 -26.54 -10.60 3.18
N PRO A 172 -26.31 -11.27 4.33
CA PRO A 172 -26.30 -10.60 5.62
C PRO A 172 -25.24 -9.49 5.67
N ASP A 173 -24.04 -9.75 5.21
CA ASP A 173 -22.95 -8.78 5.18
C ASP A 173 -23.24 -7.64 4.19
N ALA A 174 -23.84 -7.93 3.05
CA ALA A 174 -24.29 -6.91 2.12
C ALA A 174 -25.31 -5.98 2.77
N ASN A 175 -26.32 -6.55 3.42
CA ASN A 175 -27.38 -5.78 4.08
C ASN A 175 -26.86 -4.87 5.20
N HIS A 176 -25.88 -5.33 5.98
CA HIS A 176 -25.28 -4.54 7.06
C HIS A 176 -24.28 -3.47 6.57
N THR A 177 -23.88 -3.51 5.31
CA THR A 177 -22.87 -2.58 4.77
C THR A 177 -23.48 -1.36 4.11
N VAL A 178 -24.73 -1.43 3.66
CA VAL A 178 -25.42 -0.35 2.93
C VAL A 178 -25.99 0.71 3.85
N ASP A 179 -26.11 1.92 3.32
CA ASP A 179 -26.91 3.01 3.89
C ASP A 179 -28.27 3.11 3.17
N ASP A 180 -29.16 4.00 3.66
CA ASP A 180 -30.49 4.21 3.11
C ASP A 180 -30.50 4.75 1.66
N LYS A 181 -29.36 5.18 1.14
CA LYS A 181 -29.25 5.79 -0.19
C LYS A 181 -28.75 4.82 -1.26
N PHE A 182 -28.23 3.65 -0.86
CA PHE A 182 -27.67 2.64 -1.76
C PHE A 182 -28.47 1.34 -1.71
N LYS A 183 -28.82 0.81 -2.86
CA LYS A 183 -29.63 -0.41 -2.98
C LYS A 183 -28.79 -1.62 -3.32
N VAL A 184 -28.90 -2.68 -2.52
CA VAL A 184 -28.44 -4.02 -2.92
C VAL A 184 -29.62 -4.76 -3.58
N ILE A 185 -29.34 -5.37 -4.73
CA ILE A 185 -30.23 -6.29 -5.42
C ILE A 185 -29.74 -7.70 -5.11
N TYR A 186 -30.57 -8.46 -4.44
CA TYR A 186 -30.25 -9.82 -4.03
C TYR A 186 -30.65 -10.81 -5.13
N GLY A 187 -29.69 -11.55 -5.62
CA GLY A 187 -29.86 -12.54 -6.65
C GLY A 187 -28.97 -13.77 -6.43
N VAL A 188 -29.13 -14.76 -7.27
CA VAL A 188 -28.30 -15.96 -7.25
C VAL A 188 -28.13 -16.44 -8.69
N GLU A 189 -26.92 -16.86 -9.04
CA GLU A 189 -26.70 -17.60 -10.28
C GLU A 189 -26.99 -19.06 -10.03
N ALA A 190 -28.22 -19.48 -10.47
CA ALA A 190 -28.73 -20.81 -10.21
C ALA A 190 -28.26 -21.82 -11.27
N TYR A 191 -27.98 -23.03 -10.82
CA TYR A 191 -27.73 -24.17 -11.68
C TYR A 191 -29.08 -24.88 -11.98
N LEU A 192 -29.31 -25.19 -13.25
CA LEU A 192 -30.47 -25.92 -13.72
C LEU A 192 -30.11 -27.34 -14.12
#